data_f26ef241f654db13036702fb9c5750a3
#
_entry.id   f26ef241f654db13036702fb9c5750a3
#
_cell.length_a   1.000
_cell.length_b   1.000
_cell.length_c   1.000
_cell.angle_alpha   90.00
_cell.angle_beta   90.00
_cell.angle_gamma   90.00
#
_symmetry.space_group_name_H-M   'P 1'
#
loop_
_entity.id
_entity.type
_entity.pdbx_description
1 polymer ?
#
loop_
_entity_poly.entity_id
_entity_poly.type
_entity_poly.pdbx_seq_one_letter_code
_entity_poly.pdbx_strand_id
1 'polypeptide(L)'
;MNTTTVLRIAAVLAAVQGTAHSVLFLTAKPRHGAAEVAVIEAMKSNRFFAGATRSYWDFYFGYGLLAAAACFVQAILFWQLGKIAASHPTLVRPMVGLFVLANVGHALLIARYFSLYVTIAFDLLIAACLAWAFVLAGGLTRLGATQ
;
A
#
# COMPACT_ATOMS: atom_id res chain seq x y z
N MET A 1 -3.49 18.24 -15.91
CA MET A 1 -3.10 16.84 -15.67
C MET A 1 -4.33 15.97 -15.84
N ASN A 2 -4.27 14.84 -16.54
CA ASN A 2 -5.42 13.97 -16.78
C ASN A 2 -5.44 12.77 -15.79
N THR A 3 -6.58 12.08 -15.72
CA THR A 3 -6.78 10.93 -14.82
C THR A 3 -5.70 9.85 -14.98
N THR A 4 -5.31 9.52 -16.23
CA THR A 4 -4.28 8.54 -16.56
C THR A 4 -2.93 8.89 -15.92
N THR A 5 -2.50 10.16 -16.05
CA THR A 5 -1.22 10.62 -15.49
C THR A 5 -1.21 10.52 -13.97
N VAL A 6 -2.31 10.92 -13.32
CA VAL A 6 -2.42 10.86 -11.86
C VAL A 6 -2.36 9.42 -11.35
N LEU A 7 -3.06 8.48 -12.02
CA LEU A 7 -3.02 7.07 -11.67
C LEU A 7 -1.63 6.45 -11.89
N ARG A 8 -0.87 6.88 -12.91
CA ARG A 8 0.52 6.46 -13.10
C ARG A 8 1.44 6.98 -12.00
N ILE A 9 1.23 8.21 -11.52
CA ILE A 9 1.97 8.75 -10.36
C ILE A 9 1.68 7.90 -9.12
N ALA A 10 0.41 7.60 -8.84
CA ALA A 10 0.03 6.71 -7.73
C ALA A 10 0.68 5.32 -7.86
N ALA A 11 0.73 4.75 -9.08
CA ALA A 11 1.39 3.47 -9.36
C ALA A 11 2.89 3.52 -9.03
N VAL A 12 3.59 4.58 -9.44
CA VAL A 12 5.02 4.76 -9.13
C VAL A 12 5.23 4.92 -7.62
N LEU A 13 4.41 5.70 -6.93
CA LEU A 13 4.49 5.85 -5.48
C LEU A 13 4.30 4.51 -4.75
N ALA A 14 3.31 3.70 -5.15
CA ALA A 14 3.10 2.38 -4.58
C ALA A 14 4.28 1.42 -4.86
N ALA A 15 4.87 1.46 -6.06
CA ALA A 15 6.06 0.68 -6.39
C ALA A 15 7.28 1.10 -5.54
N VAL A 16 7.49 2.40 -5.35
CA VAL A 16 8.57 2.95 -4.50
C VAL A 16 8.35 2.53 -3.04
N GLN A 17 7.12 2.63 -2.53
CA GLN A 17 6.77 2.19 -1.18
C GLN A 17 7.05 0.69 -0.99
N GLY A 18 6.61 -0.17 -1.93
CA GLY A 18 6.87 -1.61 -1.89
C GLY A 18 8.36 -1.95 -1.95
N THR A 19 9.13 -1.25 -2.78
CA THR A 19 10.58 -1.42 -2.88
C THR A 19 11.27 -0.98 -1.58
N ALA A 20 10.94 0.20 -1.08
CA ALA A 20 11.50 0.71 0.18
C ALA A 20 11.17 -0.21 1.36
N HIS A 21 9.91 -0.68 1.45
CA HIS A 21 9.51 -1.65 2.47
C HIS A 21 10.29 -2.95 2.35
N SER A 22 10.41 -3.52 1.15
CA SER A 22 11.17 -4.75 0.91
C SER A 22 12.64 -4.62 1.32
N VAL A 23 13.29 -3.55 0.89
CA VAL A 23 14.71 -3.32 1.21
C VAL A 23 14.90 -3.16 2.72
N LEU A 24 14.13 -2.28 3.36
CA LEU A 24 14.24 -2.02 4.80
C LEU A 24 13.91 -3.27 5.62
N PHE A 25 12.88 -4.02 5.23
CA PHE A 25 12.44 -5.23 5.94
C PHE A 25 13.45 -6.37 5.81
N LEU A 26 13.94 -6.65 4.59
CA LEU A 26 14.87 -7.75 4.34
C LEU A 26 16.30 -7.48 4.85
N THR A 27 16.68 -6.21 4.98
CA THR A 27 18.00 -5.82 5.48
C THR A 27 17.99 -5.37 6.94
N ALA A 28 16.82 -5.43 7.62
CA ALA A 28 16.69 -5.03 9.02
C ALA A 28 17.60 -5.86 9.93
N LYS A 29 18.30 -5.16 10.80
CA LYS A 29 19.13 -5.76 11.86
C LYS A 29 18.68 -5.20 13.21
N PRO A 30 18.82 -5.96 14.31
CA PRO A 30 18.54 -5.46 15.63
C PRO A 30 19.34 -4.17 15.92
N ARG A 31 18.69 -3.12 16.42
CA ARG A 31 19.30 -1.80 16.69
C ARG A 31 19.13 -1.33 18.12
N HIS A 32 18.27 -2.00 18.89
CA HIS A 32 17.91 -1.60 20.26
C HIS A 32 18.55 -2.50 21.34
N GLY A 33 19.68 -3.14 21.01
CA GLY A 33 20.49 -3.90 21.97
C GLY A 33 19.98 -5.30 22.28
N ALA A 34 20.44 -5.85 23.43
CA ALA A 34 20.22 -7.23 23.80
C ALA A 34 18.74 -7.61 23.98
N ALA A 35 17.92 -6.66 24.42
CA ALA A 35 16.48 -6.92 24.62
C ALA A 35 15.76 -7.21 23.29
N GLU A 36 16.07 -6.49 22.22
CA GLU A 36 15.51 -6.74 20.90
C GLU A 36 15.96 -8.11 20.35
N VAL A 37 17.25 -8.45 20.52
CA VAL A 37 17.77 -9.76 20.13
C VAL A 37 17.04 -10.87 20.88
N ALA A 38 16.82 -10.74 22.18
CA ALA A 38 16.10 -11.73 22.99
C ALA A 38 14.65 -11.94 22.49
N VAL A 39 13.95 -10.86 22.12
CA VAL A 39 12.59 -10.95 21.54
C VAL A 39 12.62 -11.70 20.21
N ILE A 40 13.56 -11.39 19.32
CA ILE A 40 13.68 -12.08 18.02
C ILE A 40 13.96 -13.56 18.22
N GLU A 41 14.87 -13.94 19.12
CA GLU A 41 15.16 -15.36 19.41
C GLU A 41 13.94 -16.06 20.06
N ALA A 42 13.21 -15.38 20.92
CA ALA A 42 11.95 -15.90 21.45
C ALA A 42 10.89 -16.12 20.35
N MET A 43 10.78 -15.23 19.38
CA MET A 43 9.89 -15.39 18.22
C MET A 43 10.30 -16.59 17.35
N LYS A 44 11.60 -16.84 17.17
CA LYS A 44 12.10 -17.97 16.38
C LYS A 44 11.90 -19.31 17.08
N SER A 45 12.07 -19.36 18.39
CA SER A 45 11.97 -20.59 19.19
C SER A 45 10.55 -21.02 19.51
N ASN A 46 9.60 -20.07 19.59
CA ASN A 46 8.22 -20.37 19.95
C ASN A 46 7.33 -20.57 18.70
N ARG A 47 6.47 -21.58 18.77
CA ARG A 47 5.52 -21.91 17.69
C ARG A 47 4.30 -20.99 17.77
N PHE A 48 3.72 -20.67 16.60
CA PHE A 48 2.57 -19.77 16.48
C PHE A 48 1.32 -20.30 17.19
N PHE A 49 1.09 -21.63 17.15
CA PHE A 49 0.07 -22.34 17.94
C PHE A 49 0.48 -23.78 18.19
N ALA A 50 -0.17 -24.47 19.12
CA ALA A 50 0.11 -25.86 19.43
C ALA A 50 -0.05 -26.75 18.17
N GLY A 51 0.99 -27.55 17.87
CA GLY A 51 1.05 -28.37 16.66
C GLY A 51 1.48 -27.64 15.37
N ALA A 52 1.68 -26.32 15.41
CA ALA A 52 2.18 -25.57 14.26
C ALA A 52 3.63 -25.97 13.95
N THR A 53 3.96 -26.07 12.65
CA THR A 53 5.34 -26.24 12.17
C THR A 53 6.07 -24.89 12.06
N ARG A 54 5.34 -23.78 12.08
CA ARG A 54 5.85 -22.41 11.92
C ARG A 54 5.98 -21.69 13.25
N SER A 55 7.00 -20.84 13.37
CA SER A 55 7.26 -20.01 14.53
C SER A 55 6.52 -18.65 14.42
N TYR A 56 6.50 -17.87 15.50
CA TYR A 56 6.06 -16.48 15.46
C TYR A 56 6.93 -15.64 14.54
N TRP A 57 8.22 -15.96 14.41
CA TRP A 57 9.11 -15.31 13.45
C TRP A 57 8.69 -15.56 12.01
N ASP A 58 8.34 -16.80 11.64
CA ASP A 58 7.84 -17.12 10.31
C ASP A 58 6.57 -16.34 9.97
N PHE A 59 5.68 -16.21 10.97
CA PHE A 59 4.45 -15.42 10.82
C PHE A 59 4.76 -13.93 10.60
N TYR A 60 5.60 -13.33 11.44
CA TYR A 60 6.03 -11.95 11.32
C TYR A 60 6.70 -11.68 9.98
N PHE A 61 7.64 -12.55 9.59
CA PHE A 61 8.37 -12.42 8.35
C PHE A 61 7.44 -12.57 7.12
N GLY A 62 6.57 -13.57 7.14
CA GLY A 62 5.56 -13.79 6.09
C GLY A 62 4.61 -12.59 5.94
N TYR A 63 4.20 -11.99 7.05
CA TYR A 63 3.35 -10.80 7.04
C TYR A 63 4.05 -9.58 6.41
N GLY A 64 5.34 -9.38 6.72
CA GLY A 64 6.13 -8.32 6.09
C GLY A 64 6.28 -8.51 4.57
N LEU A 65 6.49 -9.75 4.10
CA LEU A 65 6.53 -10.06 2.67
C LEU A 65 5.16 -9.85 1.99
N LEU A 66 4.07 -10.21 2.68
CA LEU A 66 2.72 -9.99 2.19
C LEU A 66 2.41 -8.49 2.02
N ALA A 67 2.85 -7.66 2.97
CA ALA A 67 2.72 -6.20 2.88
C ALA A 67 3.48 -5.63 1.66
N ALA A 68 4.71 -6.10 1.41
CA ALA A 68 5.47 -5.74 0.21
C ALA A 68 4.74 -6.13 -1.09
N ALA A 69 4.25 -7.38 -1.16
CA ALA A 69 3.51 -7.88 -2.30
C ALA A 69 2.23 -7.07 -2.56
N ALA A 70 1.52 -6.67 -1.51
CA ALA A 70 0.32 -5.83 -1.63
C ALA A 70 0.63 -4.47 -2.28
N CYS A 71 1.75 -3.82 -1.94
CA CYS A 71 2.18 -2.58 -2.57
C CYS A 71 2.45 -2.76 -4.08
N PHE A 72 3.12 -3.84 -4.48
CA PHE A 72 3.37 -4.11 -5.91
C PHE A 72 2.09 -4.44 -6.67
N VAL A 73 1.17 -5.20 -6.07
CA VAL A 73 -0.16 -5.45 -6.65
C VAL A 73 -0.92 -4.14 -6.85
N GLN A 74 -0.91 -3.24 -5.86
CA GLN A 74 -1.52 -1.91 -5.99
C GLN A 74 -0.87 -1.11 -7.13
N ALA A 75 0.47 -1.12 -7.24
CA ALA A 75 1.19 -0.42 -8.31
C ALA A 75 0.74 -0.92 -9.70
N ILE A 76 0.65 -2.23 -9.89
CA ILE A 76 0.18 -2.85 -11.14
C ILE A 76 -1.27 -2.45 -11.42
N LEU A 77 -2.15 -2.53 -10.41
CA LEU A 77 -3.56 -2.19 -10.57
C LEU A 77 -3.75 -0.71 -10.93
N PHE A 78 -3.06 0.22 -10.28
CA PHE A 78 -3.13 1.65 -10.61
C PHE A 78 -2.61 1.93 -12.02
N TRP A 79 -1.56 1.22 -12.45
CA TRP A 79 -1.06 1.32 -13.82
C TRP A 79 -2.10 0.84 -14.85
N GLN A 80 -2.77 -0.28 -14.60
CA GLN A 80 -3.82 -0.81 -15.47
C GLN A 80 -5.06 0.09 -15.47
N LEU A 81 -5.50 0.58 -14.30
CA LEU A 81 -6.57 1.57 -14.20
C LEU A 81 -6.24 2.84 -14.99
N GLY A 82 -4.97 3.26 -15.00
CA GLY A 82 -4.51 4.37 -15.83
C GLY A 82 -4.67 4.13 -17.34
N LYS A 83 -4.47 2.88 -17.82
CA LYS A 83 -4.74 2.52 -19.22
C LYS A 83 -6.23 2.58 -19.55
N ILE A 84 -7.08 2.02 -18.67
CA ILE A 84 -8.54 2.04 -18.84
C ILE A 84 -9.08 3.48 -18.79
N ALA A 85 -8.56 4.30 -17.89
CA ALA A 85 -8.98 5.69 -17.73
C ALA A 85 -8.71 6.56 -18.98
N ALA A 86 -7.81 6.15 -19.86
CA ALA A 86 -7.52 6.87 -21.11
C ALA A 86 -8.74 6.92 -22.04
N SER A 87 -9.53 5.84 -22.10
CA SER A 87 -10.74 5.73 -22.94
C SER A 87 -12.05 5.72 -22.14
N HIS A 88 -12.02 5.26 -20.89
CA HIS A 88 -13.21 5.06 -20.06
C HIS A 88 -13.00 5.59 -18.64
N PRO A 89 -12.81 6.92 -18.45
CA PRO A 89 -12.47 7.48 -17.13
C PRO A 89 -13.57 7.25 -16.08
N THR A 90 -14.84 7.26 -16.47
CA THR A 90 -15.96 7.03 -15.54
C THR A 90 -16.04 5.61 -15.01
N LEU A 91 -15.60 4.63 -15.82
CA LEU A 91 -15.60 3.23 -15.43
C LEU A 91 -14.62 2.93 -14.28
N VAL A 92 -13.48 3.63 -14.24
CA VAL A 92 -12.47 3.43 -13.18
C VAL A 92 -12.81 4.13 -11.87
N ARG A 93 -13.72 5.11 -11.90
CA ARG A 93 -14.05 5.97 -10.76
C ARG A 93 -14.41 5.21 -9.48
N PRO A 94 -15.35 4.24 -9.46
CA PRO A 94 -15.69 3.52 -8.23
C PRO A 94 -14.51 2.71 -7.66
N MET A 95 -13.68 2.12 -8.52
CA MET A 95 -12.48 1.40 -8.09
C MET A 95 -11.45 2.35 -7.45
N VAL A 96 -11.24 3.50 -8.07
CA VAL A 96 -10.34 4.54 -7.52
C VAL A 96 -10.84 5.02 -6.15
N GLY A 97 -12.16 5.24 -5.99
CA GLY A 97 -12.77 5.60 -4.71
C GLY A 97 -12.53 4.53 -3.62
N LEU A 98 -12.66 3.25 -3.96
CA LEU A 98 -12.36 2.15 -3.06
C LEU A 98 -10.89 2.16 -2.60
N PHE A 99 -9.95 2.41 -3.52
CA PHE A 99 -8.53 2.49 -3.18
C PHE A 99 -8.17 3.74 -2.36
N VAL A 100 -8.90 4.86 -2.49
CA VAL A 100 -8.76 6.00 -1.57
C VAL A 100 -9.07 5.54 -0.14
N LEU A 101 -10.22 4.88 0.06
CA LEU A 101 -10.62 4.38 1.38
C LEU A 101 -9.63 3.35 1.93
N ALA A 102 -9.15 2.45 1.09
CA ALA A 102 -8.17 1.42 1.48
C ALA A 102 -6.85 2.06 1.96
N ASN A 103 -6.29 3.04 1.23
CA ASN A 103 -5.04 3.68 1.62
C ASN A 103 -5.20 4.56 2.87
N VAL A 104 -6.32 5.28 3.02
CA VAL A 104 -6.62 6.03 4.25
C VAL A 104 -6.78 5.07 5.44
N GLY A 105 -7.53 3.97 5.26
CA GLY A 105 -7.69 2.95 6.30
C GLY A 105 -6.37 2.31 6.70
N HIS A 106 -5.50 1.99 5.73
CA HIS A 106 -4.16 1.47 5.99
C HIS A 106 -3.31 2.48 6.76
N ALA A 107 -3.28 3.76 6.37
CA ALA A 107 -2.58 4.81 7.08
C ALA A 107 -3.03 4.92 8.56
N LEU A 108 -4.34 4.82 8.81
CA LEU A 108 -4.89 4.84 10.18
C LEU A 108 -4.45 3.62 11.00
N LEU A 109 -4.44 2.42 10.40
CA LEU A 109 -3.96 1.20 11.05
C LEU A 109 -2.45 1.29 11.36
N ILE A 110 -1.65 1.76 10.41
CA ILE A 110 -0.21 1.97 10.63
C ILE A 110 0.03 3.02 11.73
N ALA A 111 -0.72 4.12 11.77
CA ALA A 111 -0.62 5.12 12.82
C ALA A 111 -0.98 4.54 14.19
N ARG A 112 -2.01 3.69 14.26
CA ARG A 112 -2.50 3.11 15.52
C ARG A 112 -1.59 2.03 16.10
N TYR A 113 -0.96 1.20 15.25
CA TYR A 113 -0.28 -0.02 15.69
C TYR A 113 1.22 -0.05 15.46
N PHE A 114 1.75 0.72 14.49
CA PHE A 114 3.15 0.62 14.09
C PHE A 114 3.93 1.93 14.23
N SER A 115 3.26 3.09 14.22
CA SER A 115 3.88 4.42 14.30
C SER A 115 4.95 4.68 13.23
N LEU A 116 4.78 4.11 12.02
CA LEU A 116 5.71 4.22 10.90
C LEU A 116 5.37 5.44 10.04
N TYR A 117 5.85 6.62 10.43
CA TYR A 117 5.51 7.90 9.79
C TYR A 117 5.78 7.95 8.28
N VAL A 118 6.85 7.31 7.81
CA VAL A 118 7.18 7.25 6.38
C VAL A 118 6.12 6.47 5.60
N THR A 119 5.69 5.32 6.11
CA THR A 119 4.61 4.53 5.49
C THR A 119 3.30 5.31 5.46
N ILE A 120 2.95 5.98 6.57
CA ILE A 120 1.75 6.83 6.65
C ILE A 120 1.81 7.94 5.58
N ALA A 121 2.97 8.59 5.42
CA ALA A 121 3.14 9.64 4.42
C ALA A 121 2.94 9.12 2.99
N PHE A 122 3.47 7.93 2.66
CA PHE A 122 3.24 7.31 1.35
C PHE A 122 1.76 6.97 1.13
N ASP A 123 1.09 6.36 2.09
CA ASP A 123 -0.33 6.02 2.00
C ASP A 123 -1.19 7.26 1.76
N LEU A 124 -0.93 8.36 2.49
CA LEU A 124 -1.66 9.62 2.34
C LEU A 124 -1.37 10.30 1.00
N LEU A 125 -0.12 10.25 0.50
CA LEU A 125 0.22 10.77 -0.83
C LEU A 125 -0.48 9.97 -1.94
N ILE A 126 -0.49 8.64 -1.83
CA ILE A 126 -1.21 7.77 -2.76
C ILE A 126 -2.70 8.07 -2.70
N ALA A 127 -3.28 8.15 -1.50
CA ALA A 127 -4.70 8.48 -1.31
C ALA A 127 -5.06 9.85 -1.93
N ALA A 128 -4.20 10.86 -1.77
CA ALA A 128 -4.40 12.18 -2.37
C ALA A 128 -4.37 12.14 -3.90
N CYS A 129 -3.41 11.41 -4.50
CA CYS A 129 -3.37 11.18 -5.93
C CYS A 129 -4.64 10.48 -6.43
N LEU A 130 -5.07 9.43 -5.73
CA LEU A 130 -6.28 8.68 -6.09
C LEU A 130 -7.55 9.54 -5.94
N ALA A 131 -7.66 10.33 -4.88
CA ALA A 131 -8.78 11.28 -4.69
C ALA A 131 -8.83 12.31 -5.83
N TRP A 132 -7.68 12.81 -6.26
CA TRP A 132 -7.62 13.69 -7.41
C TRP A 132 -8.05 12.98 -8.70
N ALA A 133 -7.56 11.75 -8.95
CA ALA A 133 -7.99 10.95 -10.10
C ALA A 133 -9.50 10.70 -10.09
N PHE A 134 -10.08 10.46 -8.91
CA PHE A 134 -11.53 10.28 -8.72
C PHE A 134 -12.33 11.52 -9.13
N VAL A 135 -11.87 12.72 -8.77
CA VAL A 135 -12.51 13.99 -9.15
C VAL A 135 -12.40 14.21 -10.66
N LEU A 136 -11.21 14.03 -11.23
CA LEU A 136 -11.00 14.20 -12.67
C LEU A 136 -11.84 13.22 -13.50
N ALA A 137 -11.98 11.97 -13.07
CA ALA A 137 -12.81 10.97 -13.72
C ALA A 137 -14.31 11.32 -13.69
N GLY A 138 -14.78 12.08 -12.70
CA GLY A 138 -16.17 12.55 -12.62
C GLY A 138 -16.45 13.86 -13.36
N GLY A 139 -15.43 14.69 -13.58
CA GLY A 139 -15.59 15.99 -14.25
C GLY A 139 -15.95 15.89 -15.73
N LEU A 140 -15.49 14.84 -16.40
CA LEU A 140 -15.76 14.62 -17.83
C LEU A 140 -17.22 14.22 -18.13
N THR A 141 -17.93 13.67 -17.16
CA THR A 141 -19.37 13.33 -17.31
C THR A 141 -20.27 14.56 -17.33
N ARG A 142 -19.87 15.66 -16.65
CA ARG A 142 -20.69 16.90 -16.63
C ARG A 142 -20.62 17.69 -17.94
N LEU A 143 -19.52 17.61 -18.66
CA LEU A 143 -19.34 18.29 -19.95
C LEU A 143 -20.02 17.56 -21.10
N GLY A 144 -20.18 16.25 -21.05
CA GLY A 144 -20.88 15.45 -22.08
C GLY A 144 -22.41 15.41 -21.91
N ALA A 145 -22.95 15.81 -20.76
CA ALA A 145 -24.40 15.85 -20.50
C ALA A 145 -25.06 17.17 -20.87
N THR A 146 -24.29 18.16 -21.36
CA THR A 146 -24.76 19.49 -21.78
C THR A 146 -24.72 19.72 -23.29
N GLN A 147 -24.49 18.67 -24.07
CA GLN A 147 -24.63 18.62 -25.53
C GLN A 147 -25.79 17.71 -25.91
#